data_aea0054f27949f4f197b7810df32c3f7
#
_entry.id   aea0054f27949f4f197b7810df32c3f7
#
_cell.length_a   1.000
_cell.length_b   1.000
_cell.length_c   1.000
_cell.angle_alpha   90.00
_cell.angle_beta   90.00
_cell.angle_gamma   90.00
#
_symmetry.space_group_name_H-M   'P 1'
#
loop_
_entity.id
_entity.type
_entity.pdbx_description
1 polymer ?
#
loop_
_entity_poly.entity_id
_entity_poly.type
_entity_poly.pdbx_seq_one_letter_code
_entity_poly.pdbx_strand_id
1 'polypeptide(L)'
;MIIHKIFLTEHLKKEKYYGKEKLMAVKDIKEYEIIKQYYMEDLNSQAYLLKHKKTGARIALLSNDDNNKVFNIGFRTPVNDDTGVPHIIEHTVLCGSDKFPVKDPFIELVKGSLNTFLNAMTYPDKTVYPLASCNEKDFQNIMDVYLDAVFNP
;
A
#
# COMPACT_ATOMS: atom_id res chain seq x y z
N MET A 1 -2.44 0.00 14.39
CA MET A 1 -2.19 0.19 12.95
C MET A 1 -2.42 -1.12 12.24
N ILE A 2 -3.36 -1.18 11.35
CA ILE A 2 -3.63 -2.37 10.52
C ILE A 2 -3.37 -1.92 9.10
N ILE A 3 -2.25 -2.35 8.53
CA ILE A 3 -1.98 -2.17 7.11
C ILE A 3 -2.79 -3.24 6.38
N HIS A 4 -3.87 -2.84 5.74
CA HIS A 4 -4.69 -3.72 4.92
C HIS A 4 -4.22 -3.68 3.48
N LYS A 5 -3.74 -4.82 3.01
CA LYS A 5 -3.62 -5.19 1.60
C LYS A 5 -2.55 -4.45 0.78
N ILE A 6 -1.34 -4.99 0.77
CA ILE A 6 -0.41 -4.76 -0.35
C ILE A 6 -0.67 -5.88 -1.36
N PHE A 7 -1.18 -5.54 -2.54
CA PHE A 7 -1.17 -6.43 -3.68
C PHE A 7 0.16 -6.21 -4.41
N LEU A 8 1.11 -7.10 -4.21
CA LEU A 8 2.27 -7.19 -5.08
C LEU A 8 1.96 -8.29 -6.09
N THR A 9 1.69 -7.90 -7.33
CA THR A 9 1.67 -8.84 -8.44
C THR A 9 3.10 -9.29 -8.70
N GLU A 10 3.46 -10.46 -8.24
CA GLU A 10 4.71 -11.09 -8.64
C GLU A 10 4.45 -12.00 -9.85
N HIS A 11 5.15 -11.72 -10.93
CA HIS A 11 5.37 -12.65 -12.03
C HIS A 11 6.26 -13.82 -11.55
N LEU A 12 5.74 -14.70 -10.72
CA LEU A 12 6.40 -15.94 -10.29
C LEU A 12 6.14 -17.10 -11.25
N LYS A 13 6.21 -16.87 -12.57
CA LYS A 13 6.44 -17.94 -13.56
C LYS A 13 6.75 -17.34 -14.92
N LYS A 14 8.02 -17.03 -15.15
CA LYS A 14 8.74 -17.26 -16.42
C LYS A 14 10.18 -16.83 -16.22
N GLU A 15 11.07 -17.82 -16.02
CA GLU A 15 12.48 -17.65 -16.38
C GLU A 15 12.52 -17.31 -17.86
N LYS A 16 12.77 -16.04 -18.17
CA LYS A 16 13.52 -15.60 -19.35
C LYS A 16 13.76 -14.10 -19.33
N TYR A 17 15.03 -13.74 -19.04
CA TYR A 17 15.73 -12.53 -19.47
C TYR A 17 15.13 -11.16 -19.08
N TYR A 18 15.59 -10.60 -17.97
CA TYR A 18 16.25 -9.29 -17.92
C TYR A 18 16.89 -9.14 -16.53
N GLY A 19 18.22 -8.84 -16.50
CA GLY A 19 19.01 -8.34 -15.37
C GLY A 19 18.91 -9.14 -14.05
N LYS A 20 20.04 -9.65 -13.58
CA LYS A 20 20.21 -10.38 -12.31
C LYS A 20 19.87 -9.53 -11.08
N GLU A 21 18.59 -9.32 -10.77
CA GLU A 21 18.16 -9.05 -9.41
C GLU A 21 17.38 -10.26 -8.92
N LYS A 22 17.92 -10.93 -7.90
CA LYS A 22 17.29 -12.04 -7.21
C LYS A 22 16.13 -11.48 -6.42
N LEU A 23 14.90 -11.57 -6.95
CA LEU A 23 13.70 -11.20 -6.21
C LEU A 23 13.69 -11.94 -4.86
N MET A 24 13.66 -11.19 -3.76
CA MET A 24 13.55 -11.74 -2.42
C MET A 24 12.21 -12.45 -2.30
N ALA A 25 12.24 -13.74 -1.95
CA ALA A 25 11.00 -14.44 -1.59
C ALA A 25 10.44 -13.85 -0.29
N VAL A 26 9.09 -13.83 -0.15
CA VAL A 26 8.42 -13.31 1.06
C VAL A 26 9.01 -13.87 2.35
N LYS A 27 9.41 -15.15 2.37
CA LYS A 27 10.06 -15.83 3.50
C LYS A 27 11.45 -15.29 3.86
N ASP A 28 12.10 -14.56 2.96
CA ASP A 28 13.46 -14.03 3.15
C ASP A 28 13.44 -12.64 3.80
N ILE A 29 12.24 -12.05 4.02
CA ILE A 29 12.07 -10.74 4.67
C ILE A 29 12.16 -10.91 6.18
N LYS A 30 13.34 -10.65 6.74
CA LYS A 30 13.66 -10.92 8.17
C LYS A 30 12.84 -10.11 9.16
N GLU A 31 12.38 -8.94 8.76
CA GLU A 31 11.62 -8.00 9.59
C GLU A 31 10.17 -8.44 9.84
N TYR A 32 9.70 -9.40 9.04
CA TYR A 32 8.33 -9.90 9.09
C TYR A 32 8.28 -11.37 9.49
N GLU A 33 7.18 -11.72 10.15
CA GLU A 33 6.77 -13.08 10.47
C GLU A 33 5.58 -13.46 9.59
N ILE A 34 5.62 -14.61 8.95
CA ILE A 34 4.47 -15.15 8.20
C ILE A 34 3.53 -15.78 9.22
N ILE A 35 2.37 -15.15 9.48
CA ILE A 35 1.35 -15.67 10.38
C ILE A 35 0.53 -16.75 9.67
N LYS A 36 0.20 -16.53 8.40
CA LYS A 36 -0.67 -17.41 7.62
C LYS A 36 -0.31 -17.32 6.14
N GLN A 37 -0.37 -18.47 5.48
CA GLN A 37 -0.23 -18.59 4.03
C GLN A 37 -1.26 -19.58 3.51
N TYR A 38 -1.98 -19.22 2.45
CA TYR A 38 -2.95 -20.09 1.79
C TYR A 38 -3.24 -19.63 0.37
N TYR A 39 -3.75 -20.54 -0.45
CA TYR A 39 -4.20 -20.23 -1.79
C TYR A 39 -5.69 -19.89 -1.75
N MET A 40 -6.06 -18.77 -2.37
CA MET A 40 -7.45 -18.31 -2.51
C MET A 40 -7.95 -18.66 -3.90
N GLU A 41 -8.74 -19.72 -4.01
CA GLU A 41 -9.27 -20.23 -5.29
C GLU A 41 -10.13 -19.17 -6.01
N ASP A 42 -11.03 -18.51 -5.27
CA ASP A 42 -11.95 -17.50 -5.82
C ASP A 42 -11.22 -16.30 -6.48
N LEU A 43 -10.00 -16.00 -6.04
CA LEU A 43 -9.19 -14.90 -6.55
C LEU A 43 -7.98 -15.37 -7.36
N ASN A 44 -7.83 -16.68 -7.55
CA ASN A 44 -6.64 -17.28 -8.18
C ASN A 44 -5.34 -16.67 -7.64
N SER A 45 -5.23 -16.52 -6.32
CA SER A 45 -4.17 -15.75 -5.67
C SER A 45 -3.52 -16.51 -4.54
N GLN A 46 -2.19 -16.43 -4.45
CA GLN A 46 -1.46 -16.83 -3.26
C GLN A 46 -1.55 -15.72 -2.21
N ALA A 47 -2.09 -16.03 -1.04
CA ALA A 47 -2.27 -15.07 0.05
C ALA A 47 -1.27 -15.31 1.18
N TYR A 48 -0.75 -14.22 1.74
CA TYR A 48 0.10 -14.20 2.92
C TYR A 48 -0.42 -13.17 3.92
N LEU A 49 -0.48 -13.54 5.19
CA LEU A 49 -0.67 -12.62 6.29
C LEU A 49 0.65 -12.52 7.05
N LEU A 50 1.23 -11.32 7.05
CA LEU A 50 2.51 -11.02 7.69
C LEU A 50 2.29 -10.13 8.91
N LYS A 51 3.22 -10.22 9.87
CA LYS A 51 3.29 -9.32 11.02
C LYS A 51 4.70 -8.74 11.12
N HIS A 52 4.81 -7.42 11.17
CA HIS A 52 6.08 -6.76 11.42
C HIS A 52 6.53 -6.99 12.85
N LYS A 53 7.71 -7.57 13.03
CA LYS A 53 8.22 -8.04 14.34
C LYS A 53 8.35 -6.92 15.38
N LYS A 54 8.77 -5.72 14.94
CA LYS A 54 9.02 -4.58 15.84
C LYS A 54 7.74 -3.85 16.24
N THR A 55 6.82 -3.60 15.29
CA THR A 55 5.64 -2.75 15.52
C THR A 55 4.35 -3.52 15.69
N GLY A 56 4.33 -4.81 15.32
CA GLY A 56 3.11 -5.62 15.29
C GLY A 56 2.17 -5.28 14.12
N ALA A 57 2.55 -4.38 13.22
CA ALA A 57 1.75 -4.04 12.04
C ALA A 57 1.49 -5.28 11.18
N ARG A 58 0.27 -5.42 10.67
CA ARG A 58 -0.14 -6.55 9.83
C ARG A 58 -0.18 -6.15 8.38
N ILE A 59 0.34 -7.01 7.50
CA ILE A 59 0.34 -6.85 6.06
C ILE A 59 -0.34 -8.07 5.44
N ALA A 60 -1.30 -7.84 4.57
CA ALA A 60 -1.86 -8.86 3.71
C ALA A 60 -1.28 -8.70 2.31
N LEU A 61 -0.62 -9.73 1.81
CA LEU A 61 -0.12 -9.80 0.43
C LEU A 61 -1.00 -10.76 -0.36
N LEU A 62 -1.36 -10.34 -1.57
CA LEU A 62 -1.97 -11.23 -2.57
C LEU A 62 -1.09 -11.20 -3.82
N SER A 63 -0.70 -12.38 -4.28
CA SER A 63 0.10 -12.58 -5.49
C SER A 63 -0.72 -13.34 -6.51
N ASN A 64 -0.91 -12.75 -7.70
CA ASN A 64 -1.65 -13.33 -8.82
C ASN A 64 -1.09 -12.83 -10.16
N ASP A 65 -1.77 -13.15 -11.26
CA ASP A 65 -1.36 -12.79 -12.63
C ASP A 65 -1.92 -11.42 -13.08
N ASP A 66 -2.62 -10.67 -12.21
CA ASP A 66 -3.13 -9.35 -12.56
C ASP A 66 -1.97 -8.35 -12.67
N ASN A 67 -1.94 -7.58 -13.75
CA ASN A 67 -0.93 -6.55 -13.98
C ASN A 67 -1.22 -5.23 -13.22
N ASN A 68 -2.44 -5.05 -12.70
CA ASN A 68 -2.81 -3.89 -11.91
C ASN A 68 -2.37 -4.06 -10.44
N LYS A 69 -1.27 -3.43 -10.09
CA LYS A 69 -0.72 -3.45 -8.74
C LYS A 69 -1.54 -2.54 -7.84
N VAL A 70 -1.92 -3.06 -6.68
CA VAL A 70 -2.72 -2.33 -5.69
C VAL A 70 -1.96 -2.24 -4.37
N PHE A 71 -1.90 -1.05 -3.81
CA PHE A 71 -1.43 -0.80 -2.45
C PHE A 71 -2.54 -0.13 -1.65
N ASN A 72 -2.65 -0.46 -0.39
CA ASN A 72 -3.51 0.25 0.54
C ASN A 72 -2.90 0.25 1.93
N ILE A 73 -2.78 1.43 2.53
CA ILE A 73 -2.45 1.57 3.94
C ILE A 73 -3.67 2.07 4.71
N GLY A 74 -3.97 1.42 5.84
CA GLY A 74 -5.15 1.74 6.64
C GLY A 74 -4.82 1.86 8.12
N PHE A 75 -5.47 2.82 8.76
CA PHE A 75 -5.37 3.09 10.19
C PHE A 75 -6.74 2.91 10.83
N ARG A 76 -6.76 2.35 12.05
CA ARG A 76 -7.97 2.40 12.87
C ARG A 76 -8.09 3.80 13.46
N THR A 77 -9.18 4.48 13.10
CA THR A 77 -9.49 5.84 13.53
C THR A 77 -10.93 5.90 14.08
N PRO A 78 -11.24 5.15 15.17
CA PRO A 78 -12.58 5.22 15.75
C PRO A 78 -12.84 6.64 16.25
N VAL A 79 -14.03 7.15 15.98
CA VAL A 79 -14.47 8.47 16.45
C VAL A 79 -15.26 8.33 17.74
N ASN A 80 -15.07 9.28 18.67
CA ASN A 80 -15.81 9.35 19.93
C ASN A 80 -16.72 10.60 19.98
N ASP A 81 -16.69 11.43 18.95
CA ASP A 81 -17.42 12.69 18.81
C ASP A 81 -17.65 13.03 17.33
N ASP A 82 -18.35 14.12 17.09
CA ASP A 82 -18.75 14.64 15.76
C ASP A 82 -17.83 15.77 15.25
N THR A 83 -16.62 15.89 15.78
CA THR A 83 -15.66 16.94 15.35
C THR A 83 -15.07 16.71 13.97
N GLY A 84 -15.15 15.48 13.43
CA GLY A 84 -14.63 15.13 12.11
C GLY A 84 -13.10 15.07 12.02
N VAL A 85 -12.38 15.04 13.15
CA VAL A 85 -10.91 15.06 13.20
C VAL A 85 -10.25 14.03 12.29
N PRO A 86 -10.66 12.74 12.21
CA PRO A 86 -10.02 11.79 11.30
C PRO A 86 -10.13 12.19 9.83
N HIS A 87 -11.23 12.80 9.40
CA HIS A 87 -11.42 13.25 8.02
C HIS A 87 -10.59 14.51 7.73
N ILE A 88 -10.46 15.42 8.69
CA ILE A 88 -9.58 16.59 8.55
C ILE A 88 -8.13 16.14 8.42
N ILE A 89 -7.70 15.20 9.25
CA ILE A 89 -6.34 14.64 9.20
C ILE A 89 -6.09 13.94 7.86
N GLU A 90 -7.04 13.17 7.34
CA GLU A 90 -6.94 12.52 6.04
C GLU A 90 -6.59 13.52 4.94
N HIS A 91 -7.28 14.66 4.89
CA HIS A 91 -6.98 15.72 3.92
C HIS A 91 -5.61 16.37 4.16
N THR A 92 -5.25 16.63 5.42
CA THR A 92 -4.03 17.40 5.74
C THR A 92 -2.75 16.60 5.52
N VAL A 93 -2.72 15.29 5.79
CA VAL A 93 -1.52 14.47 5.59
C VAL A 93 -1.10 14.35 4.12
N LEU A 94 -2.02 14.59 3.17
CA LEU A 94 -1.73 14.54 1.74
C LEU A 94 -1.31 15.90 1.15
N CYS A 95 -1.24 16.97 1.97
CA CYS A 95 -0.90 18.32 1.52
C CYS A 95 0.60 18.59 1.40
N GLY A 96 1.45 17.69 1.85
CA GLY A 96 2.92 17.78 1.80
C GLY A 96 3.51 16.77 2.75
N SER A 97 4.82 16.53 2.64
CA SER A 97 5.54 15.61 3.54
C SER A 97 7.02 15.97 3.59
N ASP A 98 7.75 15.34 4.50
CA ASP A 98 9.17 15.64 4.72
C ASP A 98 10.01 15.45 3.44
N LYS A 99 9.81 14.35 2.72
CA LYS A 99 10.50 14.04 1.47
C LYS A 99 9.94 14.79 0.26
N PHE A 100 8.64 15.11 0.29
CA PHE A 100 7.92 15.79 -0.78
C PHE A 100 7.29 17.10 -0.29
N PRO A 101 8.10 18.14 0.02
CA PRO A 101 7.65 19.40 0.60
C PRO A 101 7.05 20.34 -0.47
N VAL A 102 6.17 19.78 -1.30
CA VAL A 102 5.45 20.53 -2.36
C VAL A 102 4.00 20.72 -1.95
N LYS A 103 3.38 21.79 -2.44
CA LYS A 103 1.96 22.03 -2.19
C LYS A 103 1.11 20.99 -2.92
N ASP A 104 0.30 20.26 -2.16
CA ASP A 104 -0.66 19.28 -2.68
C ASP A 104 -0.05 18.21 -3.60
N PRO A 105 0.96 17.42 -3.15
CA PRO A 105 1.58 16.36 -3.97
C PRO A 105 0.55 15.34 -4.46
N PHE A 106 -0.53 15.12 -3.72
CA PHE A 106 -1.63 14.26 -4.13
C PHE A 106 -2.29 14.72 -5.44
N ILE A 107 -2.59 16.00 -5.56
CA ILE A 107 -3.20 16.57 -6.79
C ILE A 107 -2.26 16.46 -8.00
N GLU A 108 -0.96 16.65 -7.77
CA GLU A 108 0.03 16.47 -8.84
C GLU A 108 0.13 15.00 -9.29
N LEU A 109 0.05 14.05 -8.36
CA LEU A 109 -0.01 12.63 -8.68
C LEU A 109 -1.27 12.25 -9.47
N VAL A 110 -2.45 12.74 -9.05
CA VAL A 110 -3.71 12.50 -9.76
C VAL A 110 -3.63 12.93 -11.22
N LYS A 111 -2.97 14.07 -11.49
CA LYS A 111 -2.85 14.63 -12.84
C LYS A 111 -1.71 14.04 -13.66
N GLY A 112 -0.60 13.72 -13.03
CA GLY A 112 0.67 13.41 -13.69
C GLY A 112 1.08 11.94 -13.71
N SER A 113 0.46 11.08 -12.92
CA SER A 113 0.80 9.66 -12.86
C SER A 113 -0.06 8.78 -13.78
N LEU A 114 0.40 7.54 -14.00
CA LEU A 114 -0.31 6.52 -14.77
C LEU A 114 -1.22 5.67 -13.87
N ASN A 115 -1.70 6.26 -12.77
CA ASN A 115 -2.54 5.55 -11.82
C ASN A 115 -3.83 5.05 -12.48
N THR A 116 -4.28 3.87 -12.05
CA THR A 116 -5.60 3.33 -12.38
C THR A 116 -6.61 3.62 -11.28
N PHE A 117 -6.11 3.88 -10.08
CA PHE A 117 -6.90 4.31 -8.93
C PHE A 117 -6.01 5.07 -7.93
N LEU A 118 -6.50 6.18 -7.42
CA LEU A 118 -5.83 6.98 -6.40
C LEU A 118 -6.88 7.66 -5.53
N ASN A 119 -6.86 7.43 -4.21
CA ASN A 119 -7.85 8.02 -3.31
C ASN A 119 -7.36 8.03 -1.85
N ALA A 120 -8.09 8.77 -1.01
CA ALA A 120 -8.09 8.66 0.44
C ALA A 120 -9.54 8.60 0.90
N MET A 121 -9.84 7.84 1.94
CA MET A 121 -11.21 7.63 2.40
C MET A 121 -11.26 7.46 3.91
N THR A 122 -12.11 8.25 4.56
CA THR A 122 -12.41 8.12 5.99
C THR A 122 -13.77 7.46 6.20
N TYR A 123 -13.75 6.38 6.95
CA TYR A 123 -14.91 5.61 7.39
C TYR A 123 -15.14 5.83 8.90
N PRO A 124 -16.27 5.39 9.47
CA PRO A 124 -16.55 5.59 10.89
C PRO A 124 -15.51 5.04 11.87
N ASP A 125 -14.76 4.01 11.47
CA ASP A 125 -13.80 3.30 12.32
C ASP A 125 -12.38 3.20 11.76
N LYS A 126 -12.16 3.72 10.54
CA LYS A 126 -10.87 3.62 9.84
C LYS A 126 -10.69 4.71 8.80
N THR A 127 -9.43 5.03 8.51
CA THR A 127 -9.01 5.87 7.39
C THR A 127 -8.06 5.06 6.51
N VAL A 128 -8.26 5.07 5.20
CA VAL A 128 -7.50 4.27 4.23
C VAL A 128 -7.00 5.12 3.08
N TYR A 129 -5.82 4.77 2.58
CA TYR A 129 -5.14 5.44 1.48
C TYR A 129 -4.80 4.42 0.39
N PRO A 130 -5.75 4.10 -0.49
CA PRO A 130 -5.56 3.15 -1.58
C PRO A 130 -4.97 3.81 -2.81
N LEU A 131 -4.15 3.05 -3.53
CA LEU A 131 -3.64 3.41 -4.85
C LEU A 131 -3.49 2.17 -5.74
N ALA A 132 -3.53 2.37 -7.05
CA ALA A 132 -3.26 1.31 -8.02
C ALA A 132 -2.64 1.87 -9.30
N SER A 133 -1.77 1.08 -9.93
CA SER A 133 -1.20 1.36 -11.25
C SER A 133 -0.79 0.07 -11.95
N CYS A 134 -1.00 0.01 -13.27
CA CYS A 134 -0.46 -1.07 -14.10
C CYS A 134 1.03 -0.87 -14.42
N ASN A 135 1.55 0.36 -14.28
CA ASN A 135 2.95 0.66 -14.49
C ASN A 135 3.73 0.47 -13.19
N GLU A 136 4.75 -0.39 -13.21
CA GLU A 136 5.51 -0.74 -12.00
C GLU A 136 6.27 0.45 -11.40
N LYS A 137 6.93 1.24 -12.24
CA LYS A 137 7.70 2.40 -11.79
C LYS A 137 6.79 3.48 -11.21
N ASP A 138 5.67 3.72 -11.84
CA ASP A 138 4.65 4.65 -11.37
C ASP A 138 4.04 4.18 -10.04
N PHE A 139 3.69 2.89 -9.93
CA PHE A 139 3.21 2.29 -8.69
C PHE A 139 4.18 2.49 -7.52
N GLN A 140 5.48 2.24 -7.74
CA GLN A 140 6.51 2.46 -6.72
C GLN A 140 6.63 3.94 -6.32
N ASN A 141 6.57 4.86 -7.29
CA ASN A 141 6.66 6.29 -7.02
C ASN A 141 5.46 6.78 -6.21
N ILE A 142 4.23 6.40 -6.60
CA ILE A 142 3.02 6.81 -5.88
C ILE A 142 3.02 6.22 -4.46
N MET A 143 3.41 4.95 -4.32
CA MET A 143 3.51 4.29 -3.03
C MET A 143 4.52 4.99 -2.11
N ASP A 144 5.67 5.42 -2.62
CA ASP A 144 6.68 6.16 -1.87
C ASP A 144 6.14 7.50 -1.36
N VAL A 145 5.43 8.25 -2.21
CA VAL A 145 4.78 9.51 -1.80
C VAL A 145 3.72 9.28 -0.72
N TYR A 146 2.88 8.25 -0.87
CA TYR A 146 1.83 7.94 0.12
C TYR A 146 2.41 7.50 1.47
N LEU A 147 3.44 6.65 1.43
CA LEU A 147 4.11 6.22 2.67
C LEU A 147 4.75 7.39 3.40
N ASP A 148 5.43 8.27 2.68
CA ASP A 148 6.04 9.44 3.30
C ASP A 148 4.95 10.39 3.85
N ALA A 149 3.92 10.67 3.08
CA ALA A 149 2.82 11.53 3.52
C ALA A 149 2.13 11.05 4.82
N VAL A 150 1.87 9.73 4.96
CA VAL A 150 1.17 9.22 6.15
C VAL A 150 2.07 8.96 7.36
N PHE A 151 3.39 8.90 7.18
CA PHE A 151 4.33 8.67 8.28
C PHE A 151 5.15 9.90 8.66
N ASN A 152 5.32 10.87 7.75
CA ASN A 152 6.13 12.07 7.92
C ASN A 152 5.40 13.31 7.34
N PRO A 153 4.14 13.58 7.77
CA PRO A 153 3.35 14.68 7.23
C PRO A 153 3.90 16.05 7.60
#